data_443b98c06598b936eb5fea3885044e3d
#
_entry.id   443b98c06598b936eb5fea3885044e3d
#
_cell.length_a   1.000
_cell.length_b   1.000
_cell.length_c   1.000
_cell.angle_alpha   90.00
_cell.angle_beta   90.00
_cell.angle_gamma   90.00
#
_symmetry.space_group_name_H-M   'P 1'
#
loop_
_entity.id
_entity.type
_entity.pdbx_description
1 polymer ?
#
loop_
_entity_poly.entity_id
_entity_poly.type
_entity_poly.pdbx_seq_one_letter_code
_entity_poly.pdbx_strand_id
1 'polypeptide(L)'
;KILRVTDEDNVDVYSYGHRNPQGITWDNNGRLWETEHGSSATDELNLIEAGGNYGWPFIRGDQRQEGMQSPILQSGSDTWAPAGTAFFNGSIYFGGLRGQALFEVKLETLELKEHFKGQFGRIRDEVLGPDNIVYFKTSNRDGRGSPTTDDDKVIRINPDKL
;
A
#
# COMPACT_ATOMS: atom_id res chain seq x y z
N LYS A 1 4.44 -10.73 -8.85
CA LYS A 1 5.62 -11.27 -8.17
C LYS A 1 6.36 -10.14 -7.47
N ILE A 2 6.93 -10.43 -6.32
CA ILE A 2 7.98 -9.60 -5.72
C ILE A 2 9.31 -10.29 -6.00
N LEU A 3 10.28 -9.52 -6.48
CA LEU A 3 11.61 -10.00 -6.79
C LEU A 3 12.60 -9.46 -5.75
N ARG A 4 13.60 -10.25 -5.41
CA ARG A 4 14.73 -9.83 -4.61
C ARG A 4 15.99 -9.84 -5.47
N VAL A 5 16.72 -8.73 -5.46
CA VAL A 5 18.05 -8.63 -6.06
C VAL A 5 19.08 -8.72 -4.95
N THR A 6 20.06 -9.61 -5.09
CA THR A 6 21.17 -9.76 -4.14
C THR A 6 22.40 -9.00 -4.64
N ASP A 7 23.42 -8.86 -3.79
CA ASP A 7 24.67 -8.14 -4.08
C ASP A 7 25.46 -8.72 -5.28
N GLU A 8 25.13 -9.94 -5.71
CA GLU A 8 25.73 -10.62 -6.86
C GLU A 8 24.90 -10.49 -8.13
N ASP A 9 23.98 -9.54 -8.20
CA ASP A 9 23.03 -9.35 -9.31
C ASP A 9 22.11 -10.56 -9.59
N ASN A 10 22.06 -11.51 -8.67
CA ASN A 10 21.13 -12.62 -8.77
C ASN A 10 19.70 -12.13 -8.45
N VAL A 11 18.76 -12.55 -9.27
CA VAL A 11 17.34 -12.18 -9.14
C VAL A 11 16.54 -13.42 -8.72
N ASP A 12 15.98 -13.38 -7.52
CA ASP A 12 15.10 -14.42 -7.00
C ASP A 12 13.64 -13.98 -7.05
N VAL A 13 12.74 -14.93 -7.24
CA VAL A 13 11.31 -14.72 -6.97
C VAL A 13 11.11 -14.83 -5.46
N TYR A 14 10.97 -13.68 -4.78
CA TYR A 14 10.77 -13.63 -3.33
C TYR A 14 9.37 -14.11 -2.93
N SER A 15 8.33 -13.67 -3.67
CA SER A 15 6.96 -14.15 -3.53
C SER A 15 6.21 -14.09 -4.86
N TYR A 16 5.09 -14.80 -4.96
CA TYR A 16 4.34 -14.88 -6.21
C TYR A 16 2.82 -14.96 -5.93
N GLY A 17 2.02 -15.04 -7.00
CA GLY A 17 0.56 -15.01 -6.87
C GLY A 17 -0.01 -13.62 -6.59
N HIS A 18 0.74 -12.58 -6.86
CA HIS A 18 0.29 -11.19 -6.78
C HIS A 18 -0.33 -10.74 -8.10
N ARG A 19 -1.34 -9.86 -8.00
CA ARG A 19 -1.97 -9.26 -9.17
C ARG A 19 -1.25 -7.99 -9.61
N ASN A 20 -1.15 -7.00 -8.74
CA ASN A 20 -0.60 -5.68 -9.06
C ASN A 20 -0.02 -4.98 -7.82
N PRO A 21 1.11 -5.45 -7.30
CA PRO A 21 1.85 -4.79 -6.22
C PRO A 21 2.21 -3.34 -6.56
N GLN A 22 2.01 -2.43 -5.62
CA GLN A 22 2.26 -1.01 -5.80
C GLN A 22 3.22 -0.43 -4.76
N GLY A 23 3.08 -0.79 -3.50
CA GLY A 23 3.92 -0.30 -2.43
C GLY A 23 4.49 -1.43 -1.58
N ILE A 24 5.73 -1.26 -1.11
CA ILE A 24 6.37 -2.16 -0.16
C ILE A 24 7.06 -1.36 0.94
N THR A 25 7.04 -1.89 2.16
CA THR A 25 7.74 -1.30 3.31
C THR A 25 8.10 -2.37 4.33
N TRP A 26 9.04 -2.07 5.22
CA TRP A 26 9.39 -2.93 6.36
C TRP A 26 8.94 -2.31 7.66
N ASP A 27 8.42 -3.12 8.57
CA ASP A 27 8.16 -2.70 9.93
C ASP A 27 9.42 -2.84 10.81
N ASN A 28 9.31 -2.41 12.08
CA ASN A 28 10.41 -2.47 13.04
C ASN A 28 10.88 -3.89 13.39
N ASN A 29 10.10 -4.91 13.06
CA ASN A 29 10.46 -6.32 13.25
C ASN A 29 11.10 -6.92 11.99
N GLY A 30 11.35 -6.12 10.96
CA GLY A 30 11.89 -6.55 9.67
C GLY A 30 10.91 -7.34 8.81
N ARG A 31 9.60 -7.29 9.11
CA ARG A 31 8.57 -7.94 8.29
C ARG A 31 8.25 -7.06 7.08
N LEU A 32 8.18 -7.68 5.91
CA LEU A 32 7.87 -7.01 4.66
C LEU A 32 6.34 -6.92 4.47
N TRP A 33 5.87 -5.72 4.25
CA TRP A 33 4.47 -5.41 3.94
C TRP A 33 4.34 -4.92 2.51
N GLU A 34 3.22 -5.27 1.89
CA GLU A 34 2.94 -4.92 0.51
C GLU A 34 1.48 -4.53 0.35
N THR A 35 1.21 -3.55 -0.53
CA THR A 35 -0.13 -3.17 -0.95
C THR A 35 -0.33 -3.42 -2.42
N GLU A 36 -1.48 -4.00 -2.80
CA GLU A 36 -1.80 -4.26 -4.20
C GLU A 36 -3.25 -3.97 -4.59
N HIS A 37 -3.43 -3.71 -5.89
CA HIS A 37 -4.76 -3.53 -6.45
C HIS A 37 -5.43 -4.87 -6.72
N GLY A 38 -6.66 -5.00 -6.23
CA GLY A 38 -7.58 -6.02 -6.67
C GLY A 38 -8.07 -5.81 -8.11
N SER A 39 -8.89 -6.72 -8.61
CA SER A 39 -9.37 -6.67 -10.00
C SER A 39 -10.48 -5.65 -10.24
N SER A 40 -11.33 -5.40 -9.26
CA SER A 40 -12.48 -4.48 -9.33
C SER A 40 -12.96 -4.03 -7.95
N ALA A 41 -12.20 -4.15 -6.97
CA ALA A 41 -12.25 -3.92 -5.53
C ALA A 41 -11.35 -4.98 -4.91
N THR A 42 -11.49 -5.28 -3.59
CA THR A 42 -10.63 -6.24 -2.90
C THR A 42 -9.15 -5.89 -3.06
N ASP A 43 -8.84 -4.58 -2.96
CA ASP A 43 -7.46 -4.13 -2.82
C ASP A 43 -6.89 -4.65 -1.49
N GLU A 44 -5.61 -4.96 -1.43
CA GLU A 44 -5.06 -5.79 -0.36
C GLU A 44 -3.86 -5.11 0.34
N LEU A 45 -3.75 -5.39 1.64
CA LEU A 45 -2.54 -5.23 2.43
C LEU A 45 -2.05 -6.61 2.83
N ASN A 46 -0.87 -6.97 2.38
CA ASN A 46 -0.26 -8.28 2.55
C ASN A 46 0.96 -8.23 3.46
N LEU A 47 1.12 -9.23 4.32
CA LEU A 47 2.37 -9.55 5.00
C LEU A 47 3.13 -10.57 4.14
N ILE A 48 4.31 -10.17 3.65
CA ILE A 48 5.03 -10.95 2.65
C ILE A 48 6.05 -11.89 3.28
N GLU A 49 5.91 -13.18 2.92
CA GLU A 49 6.82 -14.25 3.31
C GLU A 49 7.62 -14.76 2.09
N ALA A 50 8.88 -15.10 2.33
CA ALA A 50 9.72 -15.68 1.28
C ALA A 50 9.14 -17.01 0.79
N GLY A 51 8.97 -17.15 -0.54
CA GLY A 51 8.36 -18.32 -1.17
C GLY A 51 6.83 -18.35 -1.10
N GLY A 52 6.19 -17.33 -0.49
CA GLY A 52 4.74 -17.25 -0.34
C GLY A 52 4.00 -17.13 -1.67
N ASN A 53 2.84 -17.79 -1.75
CA ASN A 53 1.89 -17.71 -2.87
C ASN A 53 0.65 -16.94 -2.43
N TYR A 54 0.40 -15.75 -2.99
CA TYR A 54 -0.72 -14.85 -2.64
C TYR A 54 -1.97 -15.07 -3.51
N GLY A 55 -1.98 -16.15 -4.29
CA GLY A 55 -3.16 -16.81 -4.81
C GLY A 55 -3.74 -16.23 -6.10
N TRP A 56 -3.36 -15.04 -6.56
CA TRP A 56 -3.85 -14.51 -7.83
C TRP A 56 -3.44 -15.42 -9.01
N PRO A 57 -4.36 -15.76 -9.95
CA PRO A 57 -5.74 -15.28 -10.08
C PRO A 57 -6.81 -16.18 -9.41
N PHE A 58 -6.42 -17.20 -8.63
CA PHE A 58 -7.30 -18.25 -8.11
C PHE A 58 -8.13 -17.79 -6.90
N ILE A 59 -7.52 -17.03 -5.98
CA ILE A 59 -8.21 -16.43 -4.84
C ILE A 59 -8.10 -14.91 -4.85
N ARG A 60 -9.02 -14.23 -4.15
CA ARG A 60 -9.11 -12.77 -4.02
C ARG A 60 -9.71 -12.43 -2.65
N GLY A 61 -9.23 -11.38 -2.00
CA GLY A 61 -9.76 -10.89 -0.73
C GLY A 61 -9.84 -12.01 0.31
N ASP A 62 -11.03 -12.29 0.83
CA ASP A 62 -11.23 -13.29 1.89
C ASP A 62 -11.30 -14.75 1.42
N GLN A 63 -11.16 -15.01 0.13
CA GLN A 63 -11.12 -16.38 -0.38
C GLN A 63 -9.88 -17.10 0.13
N ARG A 64 -10.03 -18.44 0.36
CA ARG A 64 -8.96 -19.27 0.89
C ARG A 64 -8.78 -20.51 0.04
N GLN A 65 -7.52 -20.87 -0.17
CA GLN A 65 -7.14 -22.12 -0.80
C GLN A 65 -5.86 -22.64 -0.14
N GLU A 66 -5.75 -23.96 0.04
CA GLU A 66 -4.57 -24.59 0.62
C GLU A 66 -3.30 -24.23 -0.16
N GLY A 67 -2.24 -23.88 0.57
CA GLY A 67 -0.97 -23.43 -0.01
C GLY A 67 -0.96 -21.98 -0.53
N MET A 68 -2.03 -21.23 -0.31
CA MET A 68 -2.13 -19.80 -0.67
C MET A 68 -2.32 -18.94 0.56
N GLN A 69 -1.67 -17.76 0.58
CA GLN A 69 -1.77 -16.75 1.61
C GLN A 69 -2.97 -15.84 1.33
N SER A 70 -3.75 -15.53 2.36
CA SER A 70 -4.79 -14.50 2.29
C SER A 70 -4.22 -13.18 2.78
N PRO A 71 -4.74 -12.03 2.30
CA PRO A 71 -4.32 -10.73 2.79
C PRO A 71 -4.59 -10.56 4.30
N ILE A 72 -3.81 -9.70 4.94
CA ILE A 72 -4.05 -9.29 6.34
C ILE A 72 -5.27 -8.39 6.42
N LEU A 73 -5.45 -7.52 5.42
CA LEU A 73 -6.61 -6.63 5.30
C LEU A 73 -6.95 -6.45 3.82
N GLN A 74 -8.23 -6.30 3.51
CA GLN A 74 -8.69 -6.04 2.15
C GLN A 74 -9.84 -5.02 2.14
N SER A 75 -10.07 -4.37 1.00
CA SER A 75 -11.01 -3.24 0.88
C SER A 75 -12.49 -3.62 0.78
N GLY A 76 -12.84 -4.89 0.73
CA GLY A 76 -14.22 -5.34 0.53
C GLY A 76 -14.75 -4.95 -0.85
N SER A 77 -15.90 -4.32 -0.85
CA SER A 77 -16.53 -3.74 -2.05
C SER A 77 -15.97 -2.38 -2.45
N ASP A 78 -15.20 -1.75 -1.55
CA ASP A 78 -14.60 -0.45 -1.80
C ASP A 78 -13.34 -0.58 -2.64
N THR A 79 -12.88 0.53 -3.18
CA THR A 79 -11.64 0.61 -3.94
C THR A 79 -10.73 1.67 -3.34
N TRP A 80 -9.63 1.23 -2.75
CA TRP A 80 -8.56 2.13 -2.32
C TRP A 80 -7.70 2.55 -3.51
N ALA A 81 -7.41 1.59 -4.41
CA ALA A 81 -6.35 1.65 -5.41
C ALA A 81 -5.05 2.11 -4.74
N PRO A 82 -4.49 1.26 -3.85
CA PRO A 82 -3.33 1.63 -3.05
C PRO A 82 -2.13 1.94 -3.94
N ALA A 83 -1.26 2.80 -3.45
CA ALA A 83 -0.07 3.23 -4.17
C ALA A 83 1.19 2.99 -3.33
N GLY A 84 2.07 3.97 -3.16
CA GLY A 84 3.22 3.83 -2.28
C GLY A 84 2.83 3.47 -0.85
N THR A 85 3.79 2.97 -0.08
CA THR A 85 3.54 2.47 1.27
C THR A 85 4.71 2.81 2.19
N ALA A 86 4.43 3.36 3.37
CA ALA A 86 5.40 3.67 4.40
C ALA A 86 4.99 3.09 5.75
N PHE A 87 5.97 2.65 6.53
CA PHE A 87 5.75 2.26 7.92
C PHE A 87 6.23 3.39 8.85
N PHE A 88 5.41 3.76 9.81
CA PHE A 88 5.78 4.67 10.89
C PHE A 88 5.00 4.35 12.17
N ASN A 89 5.71 4.35 13.29
CA ASN A 89 5.16 4.26 14.66
C ASN A 89 4.05 3.21 14.84
N GLY A 90 4.30 1.99 14.33
CA GLY A 90 3.36 0.86 14.48
C GLY A 90 2.21 0.84 13.48
N SER A 91 2.16 1.79 12.55
CA SER A 91 1.15 1.87 11.48
C SER A 91 1.77 1.76 10.10
N ILE A 92 1.02 1.16 9.19
CA ILE A 92 1.27 1.21 7.74
C ILE A 92 0.43 2.34 7.16
N TYR A 93 1.08 3.24 6.43
CA TYR A 93 0.44 4.32 5.66
C TYR A 93 0.54 4.01 4.17
N PHE A 94 -0.55 4.18 3.44
CA PHE A 94 -0.55 4.07 1.99
C PHE A 94 -1.52 5.07 1.34
N GLY A 95 -1.17 5.55 0.16
CA GLY A 95 -1.99 6.46 -0.61
C GLY A 95 -3.09 5.73 -1.38
N GLY A 96 -4.26 6.33 -1.44
CA GLY A 96 -5.37 5.87 -2.26
C GLY A 96 -5.50 6.69 -3.54
N LEU A 97 -5.26 6.08 -4.69
CA LEU A 97 -5.46 6.74 -5.98
C LEU A 97 -6.94 6.94 -6.28
N ARG A 98 -7.76 5.92 -6.08
CA ARG A 98 -9.20 6.01 -6.25
C ARG A 98 -9.91 6.32 -4.93
N GLY A 99 -9.38 5.80 -3.83
CA GLY A 99 -9.85 6.10 -2.49
C GLY A 99 -9.68 7.57 -2.10
N GLN A 100 -8.74 8.30 -2.72
CA GLN A 100 -8.48 9.73 -2.49
C GLN A 100 -8.31 10.08 -1.02
N ALA A 101 -7.57 9.24 -0.31
CA ALA A 101 -7.24 9.39 1.10
C ALA A 101 -5.81 8.93 1.36
N LEU A 102 -5.23 9.37 2.46
CA LEU A 102 -4.14 8.68 3.09
C LEU A 102 -4.74 7.66 4.06
N PHE A 103 -4.50 6.39 3.79
CA PHE A 103 -4.93 5.29 4.65
C PHE A 103 -3.88 5.00 5.72
N GLU A 104 -4.32 4.75 6.93
CA GLU A 104 -3.51 4.28 8.04
C GLU A 104 -4.07 2.97 8.55
N VAL A 105 -3.23 1.94 8.64
CA VAL A 105 -3.56 0.66 9.28
C VAL A 105 -2.67 0.49 10.51
N LYS A 106 -3.26 0.49 11.70
CA LYS A 106 -2.56 0.16 12.94
C LYS A 106 -2.30 -1.33 13.01
N LEU A 107 -1.02 -1.74 13.02
CA LEU A 107 -0.66 -3.16 12.97
C LEU A 107 -1.07 -3.96 14.20
N GLU A 108 -1.22 -3.32 15.36
CA GLU A 108 -1.66 -3.98 16.59
C GLU A 108 -3.13 -4.42 16.55
N THR A 109 -3.99 -3.59 15.97
CA THR A 109 -5.46 -3.76 15.99
C THR A 109 -6.06 -4.08 14.64
N LEU A 110 -5.32 -3.86 13.55
CA LEU A 110 -5.76 -3.86 12.16
C LEU A 110 -6.88 -2.83 11.89
N GLU A 111 -6.99 -1.81 12.73
CA GLU A 111 -7.90 -0.70 12.52
C GLU A 111 -7.44 0.14 11.32
N LEU A 112 -8.33 0.31 10.35
CA LEU A 112 -8.13 1.19 9.19
C LEU A 112 -8.74 2.56 9.45
N LYS A 113 -7.95 3.61 9.22
CA LYS A 113 -8.42 5.00 9.22
C LYS A 113 -8.16 5.67 7.88
N GLU A 114 -9.06 6.57 7.50
CA GLU A 114 -8.91 7.42 6.32
C GLU A 114 -8.63 8.86 6.76
N HIS A 115 -7.47 9.38 6.36
CA HIS A 115 -7.10 10.78 6.59
C HIS A 115 -7.24 11.58 5.30
N PHE A 116 -7.65 12.83 5.41
CA PHE A 116 -7.75 13.79 4.29
C PHE A 116 -8.62 13.34 3.12
N LYS A 117 -9.65 12.55 3.38
CA LYS A 117 -10.56 12.03 2.34
C LYS A 117 -11.05 13.14 1.41
N GLY A 118 -10.74 13.03 0.11
CA GLY A 118 -11.13 13.99 -0.93
C GLY A 118 -10.40 15.33 -0.91
N GLN A 119 -9.52 15.62 0.07
CA GLN A 119 -8.88 16.94 0.20
C GLN A 119 -7.75 17.17 -0.80
N PHE A 120 -7.00 16.13 -1.12
CA PHE A 120 -5.82 16.21 -1.99
C PHE A 120 -5.98 15.42 -3.29
N GLY A 121 -7.14 14.78 -3.50
CA GLY A 121 -7.38 13.92 -4.65
C GLY A 121 -6.56 12.64 -4.55
N ARG A 122 -5.93 12.25 -5.65
CA ARG A 122 -5.20 11.00 -5.82
C ARG A 122 -3.84 11.06 -5.11
N ILE A 123 -3.66 10.31 -4.04
CA ILE A 123 -2.39 10.20 -3.31
C ILE A 123 -1.60 9.02 -3.90
N ARG A 124 -0.34 9.28 -4.33
CA ARG A 124 0.44 8.37 -5.17
C ARG A 124 1.58 7.67 -4.44
N ASP A 125 2.20 8.30 -3.48
CA ASP A 125 3.41 7.76 -2.88
C ASP A 125 3.66 8.40 -1.52
N GLU A 126 4.17 7.61 -0.59
CA GLU A 126 4.46 8.03 0.77
C GLU A 126 5.88 7.62 1.15
N VAL A 127 6.53 8.49 1.89
CA VAL A 127 7.86 8.23 2.42
C VAL A 127 8.01 8.86 3.81
N LEU A 128 8.66 8.13 4.69
CA LEU A 128 9.13 8.69 5.96
C LEU A 128 10.41 9.49 5.71
N GLY A 129 10.36 10.80 5.98
CA GLY A 129 11.52 11.67 5.89
C GLY A 129 12.50 11.49 7.06
N PRO A 130 13.73 12.03 6.92
CA PRO A 130 14.76 11.94 7.97
C PRO A 130 14.40 12.72 9.25
N ASP A 131 13.38 13.57 9.19
CA ASP A 131 12.81 14.34 10.29
C ASP A 131 11.68 13.62 11.03
N ASN A 132 11.46 12.32 10.74
CA ASN A 132 10.34 11.50 11.23
C ASN A 132 8.96 12.09 10.87
N ILE A 133 8.87 12.74 9.75
CA ILE A 133 7.65 13.29 9.18
C ILE A 133 7.29 12.47 7.93
N VAL A 134 6.01 12.17 7.75
CA VAL A 134 5.53 11.52 6.53
C VAL A 134 5.32 12.57 5.44
N TYR A 135 5.88 12.29 4.29
CA TYR A 135 5.65 13.05 3.06
C TYR A 135 4.84 12.19 2.10
N PHE A 136 3.86 12.80 1.44
CA PHE A 136 3.19 12.15 0.33
C PHE A 136 3.09 13.07 -0.88
N LYS A 137 2.98 12.48 -2.07
CA LYS A 137 2.75 13.22 -3.31
C LYS A 137 1.41 12.88 -3.92
N THR A 138 0.82 13.85 -4.61
CA THR A 138 -0.41 13.68 -5.37
C THR A 138 -0.12 13.31 -6.83
N SER A 139 -1.12 12.82 -7.56
CA SER A 139 -1.07 12.48 -8.98
C SER A 139 -2.44 12.79 -9.62
N ASN A 140 -2.84 14.05 -9.57
CA ASN A 140 -4.12 14.51 -10.10
C ASN A 140 -4.05 14.83 -11.60
N ARG A 141 -2.83 15.06 -12.12
CA ARG A 141 -2.58 15.39 -13.55
C ARG A 141 -2.27 14.16 -14.41
N ASP A 142 -2.42 12.94 -13.89
CA ASP A 142 -2.16 11.68 -14.63
C ASP A 142 -3.27 11.29 -15.62
N GLY A 143 -4.24 12.15 -15.87
CA GLY A 143 -5.40 11.93 -16.75
C GLY A 143 -6.57 11.18 -16.10
N ARG A 144 -6.45 10.80 -14.82
CA ARG A 144 -7.50 10.11 -14.04
C ARG A 144 -7.98 10.91 -12.84
N GLY A 145 -7.32 12.01 -12.54
CA GLY A 145 -7.65 12.94 -11.47
C GLY A 145 -8.42 14.14 -11.95
N SER A 146 -8.80 15.00 -11.01
CA SER A 146 -9.41 16.33 -11.25
C SER A 146 -8.44 17.37 -10.68
N PRO A 147 -7.43 17.79 -11.45
CA PRO A 147 -6.38 18.66 -10.93
C PRO A 147 -6.89 20.07 -10.63
N THR A 148 -6.36 20.66 -9.57
CA THR A 148 -6.44 22.09 -9.28
C THR A 148 -5.28 22.83 -9.95
N THR A 149 -5.28 24.18 -9.83
CA THR A 149 -4.20 25.02 -10.40
C THR A 149 -2.82 24.63 -9.84
N ASP A 150 -2.78 24.27 -8.55
CA ASP A 150 -1.54 24.02 -7.79
C ASP A 150 -1.12 22.53 -7.76
N ASP A 151 -1.82 21.64 -8.45
CA ASP A 151 -1.43 20.23 -8.53
C ASP A 151 -0.28 20.01 -9.52
N ASP A 152 0.54 19.00 -9.35
CA ASP A 152 0.57 18.02 -8.26
C ASP A 152 1.40 18.56 -7.10
N LYS A 153 1.17 18.01 -5.89
CA LYS A 153 1.74 18.52 -4.63
C LYS A 153 2.59 17.49 -3.93
N VAL A 154 3.60 17.99 -3.19
CA VAL A 154 4.25 17.24 -2.11
C VAL A 154 3.74 17.81 -0.79
N ILE A 155 3.15 16.96 0.01
CA ILE A 155 2.52 17.32 1.29
C ILE A 155 3.33 16.72 2.43
N ARG A 156 3.62 17.55 3.43
CA ARG A 156 4.29 17.16 4.67
C ARG A 156 3.28 17.08 5.79
N ILE A 157 3.20 15.94 6.47
CA ILE A 157 2.31 15.75 7.61
C ILE A 157 3.07 15.19 8.81
N ASN A 158 2.70 15.65 9.99
CA ASN A 158 3.17 15.03 11.23
C ASN A 158 2.19 13.90 11.61
N PRO A 159 2.60 12.61 11.53
CA PRO A 159 1.70 11.49 11.83
C PRO A 159 1.22 11.47 13.29
N ASP A 160 1.98 12.05 14.24
CA ASP A 160 1.57 12.15 15.64
C ASP A 160 0.35 13.08 15.85
N LYS A 161 -0.11 13.75 14.80
CA LYS A 161 -1.26 14.66 14.81
C LYS A 161 -2.45 14.16 13.98
N LEU A 162 -2.40 12.90 13.51
CA LEU A 162 -3.47 12.24 12.76
C LEU A 162 -4.51 11.56 13.65
#